data_dbd333c983058cc1bc32e8dce6ec3b0d
#
_entry.id   dbd333c983058cc1bc32e8dce6ec3b0d
#
_cell.length_a   1.000
_cell.length_b   1.000
_cell.length_c   1.000
_cell.angle_alpha   90.00
_cell.angle_beta   90.00
_cell.angle_gamma   90.00
#
_symmetry.space_group_name_H-M   'P 1'
#
loop_
_entity.id
_entity.type
_entity.pdbx_description
1 polymer ?
#
loop_
_entity_poly.entity_id
_entity_poly.type
_entity_poly.pdbx_seq_one_letter_code
_entity_poly.pdbx_strand_id
1 'polypeptide(L)'
;MAVNFLKRYIWLIDLINRRGYISFREISEAWSRSPLNDSGSALSERTFFNHKTAIEEMLGIEIKNDRTMGYYIRGEEVGDNATLNWMLHSLCMNNLFQENSDMKDRILVENVPSSEKFLSDIISAMRSGRVIQISYKSFYRPEATFFSIEPYCVKLFKQRWYVLGKSELGLRIYALD
;
A
#
# COMPACT_ATOMS: atom_id res chain seq x y z
N MET A 1 7.16 18.75 -10.19
CA MET A 1 7.04 17.82 -11.36
C MET A 1 6.97 16.34 -10.94
N ALA A 2 7.81 15.82 -10.03
CA ALA A 2 7.79 14.40 -9.63
C ALA A 2 6.46 13.88 -9.03
N VAL A 3 5.77 14.69 -8.24
CA VAL A 3 4.49 14.30 -7.60
C VAL A 3 3.38 13.98 -8.62
N ASN A 4 3.38 14.62 -9.77
CA ASN A 4 2.39 14.36 -10.83
C ASN A 4 2.59 13.01 -11.53
N PHE A 5 3.83 12.51 -11.65
CA PHE A 5 4.08 11.23 -12.28
C PHE A 5 3.60 10.05 -11.41
N LEU A 6 3.87 10.09 -10.11
CA LEU A 6 3.40 9.04 -9.20
C LEU A 6 1.87 8.91 -9.21
N LYS A 7 1.14 10.03 -9.21
CA LYS A 7 -0.33 10.01 -9.33
C LYS A 7 -0.80 9.35 -10.63
N ARG A 8 -0.10 9.61 -11.75
CA ARG A 8 -0.40 8.99 -13.05
C ARG A 8 -0.14 7.48 -13.04
N TYR A 9 0.95 7.05 -12.39
CA TYR A 9 1.27 5.63 -12.27
C TYR A 9 0.22 4.90 -11.43
N ILE A 10 -0.16 5.46 -10.29
CA ILE A 10 -1.23 4.92 -9.44
C ILE A 10 -2.54 4.84 -10.20
N TRP A 11 -2.92 5.91 -10.92
CA TRP A 11 -4.12 5.94 -11.75
C TRP A 11 -4.10 4.83 -12.82
N LEU A 12 -2.98 4.64 -13.51
CA LEU A 12 -2.85 3.61 -14.55
C LEU A 12 -2.95 2.20 -13.98
N ILE A 13 -2.30 1.94 -12.85
CA ILE A 13 -2.38 0.67 -12.14
C ILE A 13 -3.82 0.38 -11.71
N ASP A 14 -4.47 1.35 -11.07
CA ASP A 14 -5.85 1.24 -10.60
C ASP A 14 -6.83 0.97 -11.75
N LEU A 15 -6.69 1.69 -12.86
CA LEU A 15 -7.51 1.50 -14.04
C LEU A 15 -7.38 0.07 -14.61
N ILE A 16 -6.15 -0.42 -14.80
CA ILE A 16 -5.90 -1.76 -15.32
C ILE A 16 -6.39 -2.82 -14.32
N ASN A 17 -6.11 -2.66 -13.04
CA ASN A 17 -6.51 -3.61 -12.01
C ASN A 17 -8.05 -3.74 -11.90
N ARG A 18 -8.78 -2.64 -11.96
CA ARG A 18 -10.26 -2.66 -11.92
C ARG A 18 -10.89 -3.27 -13.17
N ARG A 19 -10.27 -3.12 -14.34
CA ARG A 19 -10.77 -3.67 -15.60
C ARG A 19 -10.37 -5.10 -15.86
N GLY A 20 -9.28 -5.56 -15.23
CA GLY A 20 -8.64 -6.84 -15.48
C GLY A 20 -7.87 -6.85 -16.80
N TYR A 21 -8.56 -6.66 -17.93
CA TYR A 21 -7.99 -6.48 -19.26
C TYR A 21 -8.51 -5.19 -19.88
N ILE A 22 -7.62 -4.44 -20.53
CA ILE A 22 -7.98 -3.14 -21.13
C ILE A 22 -7.08 -2.85 -22.34
N SER A 23 -7.66 -2.39 -23.43
CA SER A 23 -6.92 -1.98 -24.63
C SER A 23 -6.25 -0.62 -24.42
N PHE A 24 -5.18 -0.35 -25.18
CA PHE A 24 -4.53 0.97 -25.16
C PHE A 24 -5.50 2.10 -25.53
N ARG A 25 -6.42 1.86 -26.45
CA ARG A 25 -7.45 2.82 -26.84
C ARG A 25 -8.32 3.23 -25.65
N GLU A 26 -8.83 2.25 -24.90
CA GLU A 26 -9.64 2.51 -23.71
C GLU A 26 -8.86 3.22 -22.61
N ILE A 27 -7.56 2.88 -22.42
CA ILE A 27 -6.66 3.59 -21.50
C ILE A 27 -6.55 5.06 -21.91
N SER A 28 -6.32 5.34 -23.21
CA SER A 28 -6.17 6.70 -23.74
C SER A 28 -7.47 7.50 -23.63
N GLU A 29 -8.62 6.86 -23.88
CA GLU A 29 -9.94 7.47 -23.70
C GLU A 29 -10.25 7.76 -22.21
N ALA A 30 -9.89 6.86 -21.31
CA ALA A 30 -10.02 7.09 -19.86
C ALA A 30 -9.10 8.22 -19.38
N TRP A 31 -7.88 8.29 -19.92
CA TRP A 31 -6.93 9.36 -19.60
C TRP A 31 -7.46 10.73 -20.02
N SER A 32 -8.04 10.87 -21.21
CA SER A 32 -8.58 12.15 -21.67
C SER A 32 -9.69 12.73 -20.77
N ARG A 33 -10.38 11.87 -20.01
CA ARG A 33 -11.45 12.24 -19.06
C ARG A 33 -10.97 12.30 -17.60
N SER A 34 -9.71 11.95 -17.36
CA SER A 34 -9.16 11.92 -15.99
C SER A 34 -8.97 13.34 -15.44
N PRO A 35 -9.33 13.60 -14.18
CA PRO A 35 -9.03 14.87 -13.52
C PRO A 35 -7.52 15.13 -13.36
N LEU A 36 -6.68 14.11 -13.56
CA LEU A 36 -5.21 14.26 -13.59
C LEU A 36 -4.67 14.80 -14.91
N ASN A 37 -5.53 14.95 -15.91
CA ASN A 37 -5.20 15.41 -17.26
C ASN A 37 -5.76 16.82 -17.51
N ASP A 38 -5.06 17.82 -17.03
CA ASP A 38 -5.47 19.22 -17.16
C ASP A 38 -5.66 19.66 -18.62
N SER A 39 -4.97 19.00 -19.57
CA SER A 39 -5.02 19.35 -20.99
C SER A 39 -6.14 18.65 -21.78
N GLY A 40 -6.77 17.61 -21.21
CA GLY A 40 -7.73 16.75 -21.92
C GLY A 40 -7.13 15.99 -23.11
N SER A 41 -5.80 16.03 -23.29
CA SER A 41 -5.12 15.41 -24.44
C SER A 41 -5.12 13.88 -24.31
N ALA A 42 -5.19 13.20 -25.46
CA ALA A 42 -5.04 11.74 -25.49
C ALA A 42 -3.66 11.31 -25.00
N LEU A 43 -3.60 10.15 -24.35
CA LEU A 43 -2.34 9.52 -23.95
C LEU A 43 -1.63 8.99 -25.20
N SER A 44 -0.38 9.41 -25.45
CA SER A 44 0.41 8.85 -26.54
C SER A 44 0.96 7.47 -26.15
N GLU A 45 1.15 6.58 -27.13
CA GLU A 45 1.77 5.26 -26.92
C GLU A 45 3.14 5.38 -26.24
N ARG A 46 3.96 6.32 -26.72
CA ARG A 46 5.29 6.58 -26.15
C ARG A 46 5.20 6.93 -24.64
N THR A 47 4.26 7.78 -24.27
CA THR A 47 4.06 8.16 -22.86
C THR A 47 3.58 6.98 -22.03
N PHE A 48 2.66 6.21 -22.60
CA PHE A 48 2.17 4.99 -21.95
C PHE A 48 3.30 3.97 -21.70
N PHE A 49 4.13 3.70 -22.71
CA PHE A 49 5.27 2.78 -22.55
C PHE A 49 6.29 3.30 -21.54
N ASN A 50 6.57 4.60 -21.51
CA ASN A 50 7.44 5.19 -20.49
C ASN A 50 6.85 5.02 -19.08
N HIS A 51 5.53 5.23 -18.92
CA HIS A 51 4.87 5.00 -17.63
C HIS A 51 4.89 3.52 -17.21
N LYS A 52 4.64 2.62 -18.16
CA LYS A 52 4.72 1.17 -17.93
C LYS A 52 6.10 0.77 -17.41
N THR A 53 7.17 1.17 -18.09
CA THR A 53 8.55 0.89 -17.68
C THR A 53 8.86 1.47 -16.29
N ALA A 54 8.45 2.71 -16.04
CA ALA A 54 8.69 3.35 -14.75
C ALA A 54 7.92 2.67 -13.60
N ILE A 55 6.69 2.19 -13.85
CA ILE A 55 5.91 1.41 -12.88
C ILE A 55 6.63 0.10 -12.55
N GLU A 56 7.13 -0.60 -13.55
CA GLU A 56 7.88 -1.84 -13.37
C GLU A 56 9.17 -1.63 -12.57
N GLU A 57 9.96 -0.62 -12.92
CA GLU A 57 11.21 -0.29 -12.23
C GLU A 57 11.01 0.20 -10.79
N MET A 58 10.00 1.03 -10.54
CA MET A 58 9.79 1.65 -9.23
C MET A 58 9.00 0.78 -8.26
N LEU A 59 8.02 0.02 -8.77
CA LEU A 59 7.04 -0.70 -7.95
C LEU A 59 7.12 -2.23 -8.13
N GLY A 60 7.90 -2.72 -9.09
CA GLY A 60 7.98 -4.14 -9.40
C GLY A 60 6.70 -4.73 -9.98
N ILE A 61 5.81 -3.88 -10.53
CA ILE A 61 4.52 -4.30 -11.10
C ILE A 61 4.66 -4.44 -12.59
N GLU A 62 4.55 -5.66 -13.09
CA GLU A 62 4.62 -5.94 -14.52
C GLU A 62 3.24 -5.78 -15.19
N ILE A 63 3.14 -4.83 -16.12
CA ILE A 63 1.96 -4.67 -16.97
C ILE A 63 2.20 -5.46 -18.26
N LYS A 64 1.50 -6.56 -18.43
CA LYS A 64 1.60 -7.45 -19.61
C LYS A 64 0.58 -7.05 -20.66
N ASN A 65 0.81 -7.52 -21.88
CA ASN A 65 -0.09 -7.33 -23.00
C ASN A 65 -0.49 -8.68 -23.59
N ASP A 66 -1.78 -8.97 -23.56
CA ASP A 66 -2.38 -10.03 -24.35
C ASP A 66 -2.79 -9.46 -25.73
N ARG A 67 -2.49 -10.19 -26.81
CA ARG A 67 -2.75 -9.71 -28.18
C ARG A 67 -4.22 -9.49 -28.49
N THR A 68 -5.10 -10.19 -27.81
CA THR A 68 -6.55 -10.17 -28.04
C THR A 68 -7.28 -9.32 -27.01
N MET A 69 -6.88 -9.42 -25.73
CA MET A 69 -7.59 -8.83 -24.61
C MET A 69 -6.99 -7.50 -24.14
N GLY A 70 -5.75 -7.18 -24.53
CA GLY A 70 -5.06 -5.94 -24.15
C GLY A 70 -4.17 -6.07 -22.93
N TYR A 71 -3.96 -4.94 -22.23
CA TYR A 71 -3.06 -4.85 -21.08
C TYR A 71 -3.71 -5.34 -19.80
N TYR A 72 -2.93 -6.03 -18.97
CA TYR A 72 -3.35 -6.55 -17.67
C TYR A 72 -2.18 -6.58 -16.69
N ILE A 73 -2.49 -6.62 -15.40
CA ILE A 73 -1.53 -6.86 -14.33
C ILE A 73 -1.67 -8.31 -13.90
N ARG A 74 -0.58 -9.05 -13.91
CA ARG A 74 -0.59 -10.47 -13.54
C ARG A 74 -0.75 -10.62 -12.04
N GLY A 75 -1.92 -11.15 -11.62
CA GLY A 75 -2.26 -11.30 -10.21
C GLY A 75 -1.47 -12.36 -9.44
N GLU A 76 -0.88 -13.35 -10.14
CA GLU A 76 -0.15 -14.44 -9.48
C GLU A 76 1.24 -14.04 -8.98
N GLU A 77 1.91 -13.09 -9.64
CA GLU A 77 3.18 -12.53 -9.15
C GLU A 77 2.98 -11.59 -7.95
N VAL A 78 1.78 -11.04 -7.83
CA VAL A 78 1.35 -10.24 -6.68
C VAL A 78 0.98 -11.15 -5.50
N GLY A 79 0.67 -12.44 -5.72
CA GLY A 79 0.29 -13.42 -4.70
C GLY A 79 1.39 -13.72 -3.67
N ASP A 80 2.65 -13.71 -4.07
CA ASP A 80 3.79 -13.93 -3.16
C ASP A 80 4.21 -12.66 -2.41
N ASN A 81 3.76 -11.48 -2.82
CA ASN A 81 4.08 -10.23 -2.14
C ASN A 81 2.83 -9.55 -1.53
N ALA A 82 2.32 -10.13 -0.45
CA ALA A 82 1.17 -9.60 0.28
C ALA A 82 1.35 -8.11 0.68
N THR A 83 2.58 -7.68 0.91
CA THR A 83 2.92 -6.29 1.25
C THR A 83 2.72 -5.37 0.05
N LEU A 84 3.16 -5.76 -1.15
CA LEU A 84 2.97 -4.99 -2.37
C LEU A 84 1.48 -4.87 -2.71
N ASN A 85 0.72 -5.96 -2.59
CA ASN A 85 -0.73 -5.95 -2.77
C ASN A 85 -1.43 -4.99 -1.83
N TRP A 86 -1.07 -5.03 -0.57
CA TRP A 86 -1.60 -4.12 0.43
C TRP A 86 -1.26 -2.65 0.11
N MET A 87 -0.02 -2.36 -0.26
CA MET A 87 0.40 -1.02 -0.70
C MET A 87 -0.41 -0.52 -1.88
N LEU A 88 -0.53 -1.34 -2.94
CA LEU A 88 -1.31 -0.99 -4.12
C LEU A 88 -2.76 -0.72 -3.80
N HIS A 89 -3.38 -1.62 -3.03
CA HIS A 89 -4.76 -1.43 -2.61
C HIS A 89 -4.94 -0.13 -1.83
N SER A 90 -4.01 0.20 -0.93
CA SER A 90 -4.03 1.44 -0.16
C SER A 90 -3.88 2.68 -1.05
N LEU A 91 -2.99 2.63 -2.04
CA LEU A 91 -2.80 3.70 -3.02
C LEU A 91 -4.04 3.89 -3.92
N CYS A 92 -4.64 2.80 -4.41
CA CYS A 92 -5.87 2.83 -5.20
C CYS A 92 -7.05 3.41 -4.39
N MET A 93 -7.18 3.02 -3.12
CA MET A 93 -8.20 3.57 -2.23
C MET A 93 -7.99 5.07 -1.99
N ASN A 94 -6.75 5.50 -1.74
CA ASN A 94 -6.44 6.92 -1.60
C ASN A 94 -6.78 7.72 -2.86
N ASN A 95 -6.48 7.17 -4.06
CA ASN A 95 -6.85 7.81 -5.32
C ASN A 95 -8.37 7.94 -5.48
N LEU A 96 -9.11 6.87 -5.15
CA LEU A 96 -10.58 6.88 -5.15
C LEU A 96 -11.15 7.98 -4.25
N PHE A 97 -10.59 8.17 -3.05
CA PHE A 97 -11.01 9.23 -2.14
C PHE A 97 -10.68 10.63 -2.67
N GLN A 98 -9.55 10.79 -3.35
CA GLN A 98 -9.18 12.07 -3.97
C GLN A 98 -10.09 12.42 -5.15
N GLU A 99 -10.42 11.43 -6.00
CA GLU A 99 -11.32 11.60 -7.13
C GLU A 99 -12.77 11.96 -6.70
N ASN A 100 -13.19 11.49 -5.52
CA ASN A 100 -14.53 11.74 -4.97
C ASN A 100 -14.49 12.67 -3.74
N SER A 101 -13.65 13.67 -3.79
CA SER A 101 -13.45 14.60 -2.67
C SER A 101 -14.66 15.47 -2.34
N ASP A 102 -15.62 15.56 -3.25
CA ASP A 102 -16.94 16.20 -3.06
C ASP A 102 -17.90 15.39 -2.19
N MET A 103 -17.62 14.08 -2.00
CA MET A 103 -18.42 13.18 -1.16
C MET A 103 -17.74 12.79 0.16
N LYS A 104 -16.80 13.58 0.65
CA LYS A 104 -16.04 13.28 1.90
C LYS A 104 -16.93 13.09 3.13
N ASP A 105 -18.05 13.75 3.18
CA ASP A 105 -19.06 13.64 4.24
C ASP A 105 -19.79 12.28 4.24
N ARG A 106 -19.75 11.54 3.12
CA ARG A 106 -20.37 10.23 2.93
C ARG A 106 -19.38 9.06 2.94
N ILE A 107 -18.09 9.36 2.89
CA ILE A 107 -17.02 8.34 2.89
C ILE A 107 -16.31 8.42 4.23
N LEU A 108 -16.69 7.55 5.15
CA LEU A 108 -16.09 7.48 6.47
C LEU A 108 -14.89 6.54 6.44
N VAL A 109 -13.71 7.06 6.69
CA VAL A 109 -12.48 6.27 6.83
C VAL A 109 -12.14 6.19 8.30
N GLU A 110 -12.08 4.97 8.81
CA GLU A 110 -11.64 4.75 10.19
C GLU A 110 -10.14 5.05 10.30
N ASN A 111 -9.80 5.99 11.19
CA ASN A 111 -8.40 6.29 11.47
C ASN A 111 -7.85 5.25 12.44
N VAL A 112 -7.21 4.23 11.90
CA VAL A 112 -6.52 3.23 12.71
C VAL A 112 -5.11 3.74 12.97
N PRO A 113 -4.71 3.95 14.23
CA PRO A 113 -3.35 4.36 14.56
C PRO A 113 -2.37 3.29 14.05
N SER A 114 -1.62 3.63 13.01
CA SER A 114 -0.53 2.80 12.55
C SER A 114 0.74 3.21 13.27
N SER A 115 1.18 2.43 14.23
CA SER A 115 2.40 2.73 14.98
C SER A 115 3.66 2.35 14.20
N GLU A 116 3.69 2.70 12.91
CA GLU A 116 4.79 2.43 11.98
C GLU A 116 6.12 2.99 12.47
N LYS A 117 6.08 4.05 13.26
CA LYS A 117 7.27 4.67 13.87
C LYS A 117 8.11 3.69 14.70
N PHE A 118 7.51 2.66 15.27
CA PHE A 118 8.21 1.66 16.08
C PHE A 118 8.72 0.47 15.26
N LEU A 119 8.23 0.28 14.03
CA LEU A 119 8.58 -0.90 13.22
C LEU A 119 10.06 -0.98 12.90
N SER A 120 10.67 0.14 12.53
CA SER A 120 12.09 0.19 12.16
C SER A 120 12.98 -0.28 13.31
N ASP A 121 12.68 0.18 14.53
CA ASP A 121 13.44 -0.18 15.74
C ASP A 121 13.24 -1.65 16.10
N ILE A 122 12.00 -2.14 16.02
CA ILE A 122 11.68 -3.54 16.29
C ILE A 122 12.37 -4.47 15.27
N ILE A 123 12.30 -4.15 13.98
CA ILE A 123 12.94 -4.94 12.92
C ILE A 123 14.45 -4.93 13.10
N SER A 124 15.05 -3.79 13.45
CA SER A 124 16.48 -3.68 13.75
C SER A 124 16.88 -4.54 14.95
N ALA A 125 16.06 -4.55 16.00
CA ALA A 125 16.28 -5.38 17.18
C ALA A 125 16.19 -6.88 16.85
N MET A 126 15.18 -7.30 16.08
CA MET A 126 15.05 -8.69 15.60
C MET A 126 16.28 -9.13 14.81
N ARG A 127 16.72 -8.29 13.86
CA ARG A 127 17.92 -8.58 13.04
C ARG A 127 19.18 -8.75 13.86
N SER A 128 19.29 -8.00 14.96
CA SER A 128 20.47 -7.99 15.84
C SER A 128 20.34 -8.93 17.04
N GLY A 129 19.23 -9.66 17.17
CA GLY A 129 18.97 -10.53 18.34
C GLY A 129 18.91 -9.77 19.66
N ARG A 130 18.46 -8.51 19.64
CA ARG A 130 18.41 -7.66 20.84
C ARG A 130 17.05 -7.66 21.49
N VAL A 131 17.06 -7.62 22.80
CA VAL A 131 15.89 -7.35 23.63
C VAL A 131 15.53 -5.88 23.56
N ILE A 132 14.25 -5.55 23.48
CA ILE A 132 13.74 -4.18 23.51
C ILE A 132 12.91 -3.94 24.77
N GLN A 133 12.98 -2.73 25.30
CA GLN A 133 12.12 -2.29 26.39
C GLN A 133 10.89 -1.60 25.80
N ILE A 134 9.70 -2.01 26.23
CA ILE A 134 8.43 -1.43 25.77
C ILE A 134 7.66 -0.84 26.94
N SER A 135 6.96 0.26 26.65
CA SER A 135 5.91 0.81 27.50
C SER A 135 4.58 0.39 26.90
N TYR A 136 3.88 -0.50 27.59
CA TYR A 136 2.64 -1.08 27.09
C TYR A 136 1.46 -0.78 27.99
N LYS A 137 0.40 -0.21 27.42
CA LYS A 137 -0.86 0.05 28.10
C LYS A 137 -1.94 -0.92 27.58
N SER A 138 -2.34 -1.85 28.41
CA SER A 138 -3.44 -2.75 28.10
C SER A 138 -4.79 -2.04 28.23
N PHE A 139 -5.78 -2.44 27.42
CA PHE A 139 -7.16 -1.94 27.57
C PHE A 139 -7.78 -2.20 28.95
N TYR A 140 -7.28 -3.18 29.68
CA TYR A 140 -7.79 -3.56 31.00
C TYR A 140 -7.07 -2.89 32.16
N ARG A 141 -6.01 -2.12 31.90
CA ARG A 141 -5.23 -1.46 32.94
C ARG A 141 -5.13 0.05 32.69
N PRO A 142 -5.37 0.90 33.70
CA PRO A 142 -5.29 2.34 33.55
C PRO A 142 -3.86 2.84 33.34
N GLU A 143 -2.87 2.11 33.82
CA GLU A 143 -1.46 2.49 33.79
C GLU A 143 -0.66 1.67 32.79
N ALA A 144 0.33 2.32 32.16
CA ALA A 144 1.28 1.65 31.29
C ALA A 144 2.29 0.84 32.14
N THR A 145 2.65 -0.34 31.66
CA THR A 145 3.66 -1.20 32.29
C THR A 145 4.91 -1.20 31.43
N PHE A 146 6.08 -1.09 32.07
CA PHE A 146 7.37 -1.17 31.40
C PHE A 146 7.96 -2.56 31.59
N PHE A 147 8.33 -3.21 30.50
CA PHE A 147 8.99 -4.52 30.54
C PHE A 147 9.77 -4.78 29.26
N SER A 148 10.65 -5.75 29.32
CA SER A 148 11.49 -6.16 28.20
C SER A 148 10.86 -7.31 27.42
N ILE A 149 11.00 -7.26 26.09
CA ILE A 149 10.61 -8.36 25.20
C ILE A 149 11.74 -8.70 24.24
N GLU A 150 11.87 -9.96 23.92
CA GLU A 150 12.66 -10.47 22.80
C GLU A 150 11.72 -10.60 21.60
N PRO A 151 11.84 -9.72 20.58
CA PRO A 151 10.91 -9.72 19.45
C PRO A 151 11.24 -10.82 18.44
N TYR A 152 10.23 -11.59 18.01
CA TYR A 152 10.39 -12.68 17.05
C TYR A 152 9.82 -12.37 15.67
N CYS A 153 8.66 -11.74 15.59
CA CYS A 153 8.08 -11.32 14.32
C CYS A 153 7.13 -10.13 14.50
N VAL A 154 6.91 -9.40 13.41
CA VAL A 154 5.88 -8.37 13.31
C VAL A 154 4.80 -8.82 12.34
N LYS A 155 3.55 -8.47 12.63
CA LYS A 155 2.39 -8.84 11.82
C LYS A 155 1.46 -7.65 11.62
N LEU A 156 1.11 -7.37 10.37
CA LEU A 156 0.01 -6.47 10.05
C LEU A 156 -1.31 -7.26 10.02
N PHE A 157 -2.28 -6.87 10.83
CA PHE A 157 -3.60 -7.47 10.85
C PHE A 157 -4.67 -6.40 11.06
N LYS A 158 -5.65 -6.34 10.17
CA LYS A 158 -6.73 -5.33 10.18
C LYS A 158 -6.19 -3.90 10.36
N GLN A 159 -5.19 -3.54 9.57
CA GLN A 159 -4.52 -2.23 9.55
C GLN A 159 -3.74 -1.88 10.85
N ARG A 160 -3.57 -2.82 11.78
CA ARG A 160 -2.79 -2.65 13.00
C ARG A 160 -1.54 -3.51 12.98
N TRP A 161 -0.44 -2.95 13.44
CA TRP A 161 0.79 -3.68 13.61
C TRP A 161 0.87 -4.33 14.99
N TYR A 162 1.35 -5.53 15.01
CA TYR A 162 1.57 -6.33 16.22
C TYR A 162 2.99 -6.86 16.21
N VAL A 163 3.58 -7.00 17.40
CA VAL A 163 4.83 -7.73 17.61
C VAL A 163 4.56 -8.99 18.44
N LEU A 164 5.05 -10.13 17.97
CA LEU A 164 5.14 -11.35 18.76
C LEU A 164 6.50 -11.33 19.46
N GLY A 165 6.52 -11.37 20.78
CA GLY A 165 7.74 -11.32 21.56
C GLY A 165 7.63 -12.16 22.84
N LYS A 166 8.79 -12.59 23.34
CA LYS A 166 8.93 -13.30 24.60
C LYS A 166 9.31 -12.32 25.71
N SER A 167 8.58 -12.35 26.79
CA SER A 167 8.87 -11.64 28.04
C SER A 167 8.98 -12.64 29.19
N GLU A 168 9.15 -12.16 30.40
CA GLU A 168 9.06 -12.99 31.62
C GLU A 168 7.70 -13.69 31.75
N LEU A 169 6.64 -13.10 31.17
CA LEU A 169 5.29 -13.66 31.14
C LEU A 169 5.07 -14.70 30.03
N GLY A 170 6.13 -15.08 29.29
CA GLY A 170 6.10 -16.00 28.17
C GLY A 170 5.91 -15.31 26.82
N LEU A 171 5.57 -16.10 25.81
CA LEU A 171 5.35 -15.65 24.43
C LEU A 171 3.98 -14.98 24.29
N ARG A 172 3.94 -13.72 23.85
CA ARG A 172 2.71 -12.93 23.70
C ARG A 172 2.75 -12.03 22.50
N ILE A 173 1.56 -11.61 22.08
CA ILE A 173 1.36 -10.63 21.00
C ILE A 173 0.99 -9.29 21.63
N TYR A 174 1.67 -8.24 21.19
CA TYR A 174 1.47 -6.86 21.62
C TYR A 174 1.09 -5.99 20.42
N ALA A 175 0.02 -5.22 20.55
CA ALA A 175 -0.30 -4.17 19.57
C ALA A 175 0.69 -3.01 19.72
N LEU A 176 1.06 -2.35 18.61
CA LEU A 176 2.05 -1.28 18.63
C LEU A 176 1.44 0.12 18.80
N ASP A 177 0.13 0.25 18.85
CA ASP A 177 -0.64 1.49 19.02
C ASP A 177 -0.97 1.85 20.47
#